data_7485912ecb4f6643d698e49c26e18e54
#
_entry.id   7485912ecb4f6643d698e49c26e18e54
#
_cell.length_a   1.000
_cell.length_b   1.000
_cell.length_c   1.000
_cell.angle_alpha   90.00
_cell.angle_beta   90.00
_cell.angle_gamma   90.00
#
_symmetry.space_group_name_H-M   'P 1'
#
loop_
_entity.id
_entity.type
_entity.pdbx_description
1 polymer ?
#
loop_
_entity_poly.entity_id
_entity_poly.type
_entity_poly.pdbx_seq_one_letter_code
_entity_poly.pdbx_strand_id
1 'polypeptide(L)'
;MIAFILISIAMVVILAIVFRKRNDATPAQRPSALPEGMRMVRQRAEESGDTEAVRAIDNGTYKQLMEQRAAKRLADSDIDYMTLNIAGINYRRNIAHYVGDSTGCLKPEPTNRHDPNAIAIYADDGHHLGYVPAFETDNVRALHLRFPIPVSVYIEECYESDTNRRFFVGQVTIKYKKK
;
A
#
# COMPACT_ATOMS: atom_id res chain seq x y z
N MET A 1 52.76 -9.52 7.92
CA MET A 1 52.07 -9.26 9.21
C MET A 1 51.93 -7.78 9.56
N ILE A 2 52.91 -6.92 9.33
CA ILE A 2 52.89 -5.49 9.70
C ILE A 2 51.82 -4.69 8.90
N ALA A 3 51.55 -5.00 7.66
CA ALA A 3 50.56 -4.30 6.83
C ALA A 3 49.09 -4.49 7.32
N PHE A 4 48.76 -5.66 7.83
CA PHE A 4 47.40 -5.92 8.37
C PHE A 4 47.12 -5.18 9.68
N ILE A 5 48.14 -4.95 10.49
CA ILE A 5 48.01 -4.21 11.75
C ILE A 5 47.79 -2.73 11.48
N LEU A 6 48.46 -2.15 10.48
CA LEU A 6 48.28 -0.74 10.09
C LEU A 6 46.89 -0.44 9.51
N ILE A 7 46.31 -1.37 8.74
CA ILE A 7 44.95 -1.23 8.19
C ILE A 7 43.91 -1.31 9.31
N SER A 8 44.13 -2.18 10.31
CA SER A 8 43.21 -2.29 11.44
C SER A 8 43.20 -1.02 12.33
N ILE A 9 44.39 -0.42 12.55
CA ILE A 9 44.51 0.82 13.34
C ILE A 9 43.89 1.99 12.59
N ALA A 10 44.06 2.12 11.26
CA ALA A 10 43.45 3.15 10.45
C ALA A 10 41.91 3.07 10.47
N MET A 11 41.36 1.85 10.41
CA MET A 11 39.93 1.62 10.48
C MET A 11 39.32 1.98 11.85
N VAL A 12 39.99 1.68 12.93
CA VAL A 12 39.58 2.06 14.30
C VAL A 12 39.63 3.57 14.50
N VAL A 13 40.64 4.25 13.94
CA VAL A 13 40.76 5.71 14.03
C VAL A 13 39.65 6.38 13.20
N ILE A 14 39.35 5.88 12.00
CA ILE A 14 38.27 6.41 11.18
C ILE A 14 36.91 6.20 11.84
N LEU A 15 36.66 5.02 12.43
CA LEU A 15 35.44 4.77 13.22
C LEU A 15 35.33 5.71 14.42
N ALA A 16 36.42 5.94 15.13
CA ALA A 16 36.46 6.85 16.27
C ALA A 16 36.19 8.31 15.86
N ILE A 17 36.72 8.75 14.72
CA ILE A 17 36.48 10.11 14.19
C ILE A 17 35.02 10.24 13.74
N VAL A 18 34.45 9.22 13.08
CA VAL A 18 33.02 9.22 12.66
C VAL A 18 32.10 9.19 13.88
N PHE A 19 32.43 8.40 14.91
CA PHE A 19 31.67 8.33 16.16
C PHE A 19 31.77 9.63 16.96
N ARG A 20 32.96 10.28 17.00
CA ARG A 20 33.17 11.56 17.67
C ARG A 20 32.42 12.68 16.97
N LYS A 21 32.44 12.71 15.62
CA LYS A 21 31.69 13.69 14.82
C LYS A 21 30.16 13.51 14.94
N ARG A 22 29.69 12.32 15.31
CA ARG A 22 28.28 12.03 15.57
C ARG A 22 27.83 12.43 16.98
N ASN A 23 28.78 12.48 17.94
CA ASN A 23 28.51 12.89 19.31
C ASN A 23 28.78 14.39 19.56
N ASP A 24 29.51 15.05 18.67
CA ASP A 24 29.68 16.52 18.64
C ASP A 24 28.50 17.21 17.92
N ALA A 25 27.39 16.52 17.69
CA ALA A 25 26.13 17.17 17.39
C ALA A 25 25.85 18.10 18.57
N THR A 26 26.17 19.38 18.38
CA THR A 26 25.84 20.50 19.25
C THR A 26 24.48 20.22 19.88
N PRO A 27 24.34 20.25 21.22
CA PRO A 27 23.04 20.05 21.85
C PRO A 27 22.11 21.02 21.17
N ALA A 28 21.09 20.47 20.49
CA ALA A 28 20.13 21.25 19.74
C ALA A 28 19.72 22.40 20.64
N GLN A 29 20.08 23.64 20.27
CA GLN A 29 19.64 24.83 20.96
C GLN A 29 18.14 24.64 21.14
N ARG A 30 17.67 24.57 22.40
CA ARG A 30 16.24 24.56 22.69
C ARG A 30 15.66 25.72 21.90
N PRO A 31 14.75 25.50 20.96
CA PRO A 31 14.26 26.55 20.12
C PRO A 31 13.75 27.66 21.03
N SER A 32 14.25 28.89 20.84
CA SER A 32 13.66 30.10 21.38
C SER A 32 12.16 29.97 21.21
N ALA A 33 11.37 30.24 22.26
CA ALA A 33 9.95 29.96 22.37
C ALA A 33 9.23 29.99 21.02
N LEU A 34 8.58 28.88 20.66
CA LEU A 34 7.85 28.71 19.40
C LEU A 34 7.04 29.99 19.09
N PRO A 35 7.10 30.52 17.85
CA PRO A 35 6.27 31.64 17.43
C PRO A 35 4.80 31.36 17.78
N GLU A 36 4.05 32.39 18.16
CA GLU A 36 2.67 32.25 18.64
C GLU A 36 1.78 31.45 17.66
N GLY A 37 1.92 31.70 16.36
CA GLY A 37 1.23 30.91 15.32
C GLY A 37 1.57 29.43 15.35
N MET A 38 2.82 29.08 15.61
CA MET A 38 3.24 27.67 15.69
C MET A 38 2.81 27.01 16.98
N ARG A 39 2.60 27.74 18.07
CA ARG A 39 2.00 27.21 19.31
C ARG A 39 0.55 26.77 19.08
N MET A 40 -0.24 27.57 18.38
CA MET A 40 -1.62 27.19 18.03
C MET A 40 -1.67 25.98 17.10
N VAL A 41 -0.75 25.89 16.13
CA VAL A 41 -0.66 24.72 15.25
C VAL A 41 -0.29 23.46 16.04
N ARG A 42 0.68 23.59 16.97
CA ARG A 42 1.08 22.48 17.85
C ARG A 42 -0.08 21.99 18.73
N GLN A 43 -0.78 22.93 19.39
CA GLN A 43 -1.96 22.60 20.21
C GLN A 43 -3.02 21.87 19.40
N ARG A 44 -3.36 22.34 18.20
CA ARG A 44 -4.31 21.67 17.31
C ARG A 44 -3.85 20.27 16.88
N ALA A 45 -2.55 20.08 16.64
CA ALA A 45 -1.97 18.78 16.33
C ALA A 45 -2.07 17.81 17.53
N GLU A 46 -1.87 18.32 18.76
CA GLU A 46 -2.07 17.53 19.99
C GLU A 46 -3.55 17.13 20.18
N GLU A 47 -4.47 18.08 20.02
CA GLU A 47 -5.92 17.85 20.13
C GLU A 47 -6.43 16.82 19.08
N SER A 48 -5.85 16.83 17.88
CA SER A 48 -6.18 15.88 16.80
C SER A 48 -5.46 14.54 16.90
N GLY A 49 -4.52 14.38 17.85
CA GLY A 49 -3.70 13.17 17.98
C GLY A 49 -2.61 13.01 16.91
N ASP A 50 -2.28 14.08 16.15
CA ASP A 50 -1.24 14.06 15.12
C ASP A 50 0.16 14.16 15.73
N THR A 51 0.63 13.04 16.30
CA THR A 51 1.93 12.95 16.99
C THR A 51 3.12 13.23 16.05
N GLU A 52 2.97 12.96 14.74
CA GLU A 52 4.00 13.25 13.75
C GLU A 52 4.16 14.76 13.55
N ALA A 53 3.05 15.49 13.44
CA ALA A 53 3.08 16.95 13.35
C ALA A 53 3.67 17.59 14.61
N VAL A 54 3.33 17.12 15.79
CA VAL A 54 3.90 17.60 17.06
C VAL A 54 5.42 17.44 17.04
N ARG A 55 5.93 16.25 16.72
CA ARG A 55 7.37 15.98 16.61
C ARG A 55 8.06 16.84 15.57
N ALA A 56 7.42 17.04 14.41
CA ALA A 56 7.96 17.86 13.33
C ALA A 56 8.06 19.35 13.73
N ILE A 57 7.09 19.85 14.52
CA ILE A 57 7.14 21.21 15.07
C ILE A 57 8.29 21.33 16.08
N ASP A 58 8.40 20.39 17.02
CA ASP A 58 9.43 20.38 18.05
C ASP A 58 10.85 20.29 17.46
N ASN A 59 11.01 19.59 16.32
CA ASN A 59 12.28 19.44 15.60
C ASN A 59 12.52 20.49 14.51
N GLY A 60 11.60 21.44 14.31
CA GLY A 60 11.71 22.48 13.27
C GLY A 60 11.53 21.99 11.83
N THR A 61 11.02 20.76 11.63
CA THR A 61 10.83 20.14 10.31
C THR A 61 9.38 20.19 9.80
N TYR A 62 8.51 20.95 10.47
CA TYR A 62 7.07 20.99 10.17
C TYR A 62 6.77 21.41 8.71
N LYS A 63 7.53 22.35 8.15
CA LYS A 63 7.39 22.77 6.76
C LYS A 63 7.61 21.59 5.80
N GLN A 64 8.68 20.81 6.02
CA GLN A 64 9.00 19.65 5.21
C GLN A 64 7.90 18.57 5.30
N LEU A 65 7.38 18.33 6.51
CA LEU A 65 6.27 17.41 6.73
C LEU A 65 5.02 17.84 5.94
N MET A 66 4.67 19.14 5.97
CA MET A 66 3.52 19.66 5.24
C MET A 66 3.69 19.57 3.73
N GLU A 67 4.90 19.83 3.21
CA GLU A 67 5.23 19.66 1.79
C GLU A 67 5.12 18.19 1.37
N GLN A 68 5.62 17.24 2.18
CA GLN A 68 5.48 15.81 1.93
C GLN A 68 4.02 15.37 1.95
N ARG A 69 3.22 15.83 2.91
CA ARG A 69 1.78 15.52 2.99
C ARG A 69 1.01 16.09 1.81
N ALA A 70 1.34 17.31 1.37
CA ALA A 70 0.76 17.92 0.17
C ALA A 70 1.10 17.14 -1.11
N ALA A 71 2.36 16.74 -1.28
CA ALA A 71 2.80 15.93 -2.41
C ALA A 71 2.11 14.55 -2.41
N LYS A 72 1.95 13.93 -1.24
CA LYS A 72 1.23 12.66 -1.10
C LYS A 72 -0.26 12.80 -1.47
N ARG A 73 -0.94 13.87 -0.98
CA ARG A 73 -2.34 14.14 -1.34
C ARG A 73 -2.52 14.34 -2.84
N LEU A 74 -1.61 15.07 -3.50
CA LEU A 74 -1.63 15.23 -4.96
C LEU A 74 -1.43 13.89 -5.66
N ALA A 75 -0.45 13.08 -5.23
CA ALA A 75 -0.23 11.75 -5.79
C ALA A 75 -1.43 10.81 -5.58
N ASP A 76 -2.11 10.89 -4.44
CA ASP A 76 -3.31 10.10 -4.13
C ASP A 76 -4.55 10.61 -4.89
N SER A 77 -4.62 11.90 -5.26
CA SER A 77 -5.73 12.45 -6.05
C SER A 77 -5.77 11.94 -7.49
N ASP A 78 -4.61 11.49 -8.00
CA ASP A 78 -4.49 10.90 -9.34
C ASP A 78 -4.85 9.41 -9.37
N ILE A 79 -5.24 8.85 -8.23
CA ILE A 79 -5.61 7.43 -8.10
C ILE A 79 -7.12 7.30 -8.20
N ASP A 80 -7.55 6.29 -8.95
CA ASP A 80 -8.93 5.85 -9.05
C ASP A 80 -9.05 4.35 -8.79
N TYR A 81 -10.28 3.90 -8.57
CA TYR A 81 -10.58 2.52 -8.22
C TYR A 81 -11.72 2.00 -9.10
N MET A 82 -11.56 0.80 -9.61
CA MET A 82 -12.60 0.06 -10.30
C MET A 82 -12.92 -1.20 -9.50
N THR A 83 -14.16 -1.34 -9.04
CA THR A 83 -14.64 -2.52 -8.32
C THR A 83 -15.55 -3.35 -9.21
N LEU A 84 -15.28 -4.65 -9.29
CA LEU A 84 -15.97 -5.61 -10.14
C LEU A 84 -16.39 -6.82 -9.32
N ASN A 85 -17.51 -7.44 -9.67
CA ASN A 85 -17.92 -8.72 -9.09
C ASN A 85 -17.08 -9.87 -9.66
N ILE A 86 -16.93 -10.95 -8.90
CA ILE A 86 -16.26 -12.16 -9.35
C ILE A 86 -17.27 -13.10 -9.99
N ALA A 87 -17.14 -13.34 -11.29
CA ALA A 87 -17.95 -14.32 -11.99
C ALA A 87 -17.44 -15.74 -11.74
N GLY A 88 -18.36 -16.69 -11.55
CA GLY A 88 -18.05 -18.11 -11.45
C GLY A 88 -17.40 -18.56 -10.13
N ILE A 89 -17.36 -17.70 -9.10
CA ILE A 89 -16.76 -18.00 -7.80
C ILE A 89 -17.32 -19.29 -7.15
N ASN A 90 -18.63 -19.52 -7.26
CA ASN A 90 -19.31 -20.67 -6.66
C ASN A 90 -19.00 -22.01 -7.35
N TYR A 91 -18.34 -21.99 -8.49
CA TYR A 91 -17.86 -23.19 -9.19
C TYR A 91 -16.39 -23.51 -8.85
N ARG A 92 -15.77 -22.73 -7.97
CA ARG A 92 -14.38 -22.93 -7.53
C ARG A 92 -14.34 -23.74 -6.23
N ARG A 93 -13.28 -24.55 -6.08
CA ARG A 93 -13.07 -25.34 -4.87
C ARG A 93 -12.47 -24.43 -3.79
N ASN A 94 -12.71 -24.79 -2.53
CA ASN A 94 -12.05 -24.19 -1.36
C ASN A 94 -12.21 -22.66 -1.21
N ILE A 95 -13.23 -22.06 -1.81
CA ILE A 95 -13.47 -20.60 -1.71
C ILE A 95 -13.65 -20.14 -0.27
N ALA A 96 -14.18 -21.00 0.61
CA ALA A 96 -14.36 -20.69 2.04
C ALA A 96 -13.04 -20.25 2.74
N HIS A 97 -11.88 -20.66 2.24
CA HIS A 97 -10.58 -20.25 2.79
C HIS A 97 -10.21 -18.78 2.47
N TYR A 98 -10.91 -18.18 1.52
CA TYR A 98 -10.66 -16.82 1.03
C TYR A 98 -11.74 -15.82 1.44
N VAL A 99 -12.61 -16.21 2.36
CA VAL A 99 -13.64 -15.31 2.93
C VAL A 99 -12.96 -14.17 3.70
N GLY A 100 -13.41 -12.95 3.45
CA GLY A 100 -12.83 -11.71 3.98
C GLY A 100 -11.94 -10.99 2.97
N ASP A 101 -11.09 -10.11 3.48
CA ASP A 101 -10.16 -9.32 2.69
C ASP A 101 -8.88 -10.09 2.37
N SER A 102 -8.48 -10.04 1.12
CA SER A 102 -7.24 -10.63 0.63
C SER A 102 -6.68 -9.83 -0.54
N THR A 103 -5.54 -10.26 -1.05
CA THR A 103 -4.93 -9.70 -2.25
C THR A 103 -4.77 -10.77 -3.33
N GLY A 104 -4.57 -10.31 -4.56
CA GLY A 104 -4.46 -11.20 -5.69
C GLY A 104 -4.08 -10.49 -6.97
N CYS A 105 -4.28 -11.16 -8.10
CA CYS A 105 -4.00 -10.57 -9.39
C CYS A 105 -4.97 -11.03 -10.49
N LEU A 106 -5.13 -10.16 -11.48
CA LEU A 106 -5.82 -10.46 -12.74
C LEU A 106 -4.82 -10.97 -13.77
N LYS A 107 -5.16 -12.04 -14.49
CA LYS A 107 -4.36 -12.61 -15.59
C LYS A 107 -5.25 -12.94 -16.78
N PRO A 108 -4.88 -12.55 -18.02
CA PRO A 108 -5.58 -13.00 -19.22
C PRO A 108 -5.44 -14.52 -19.39
N GLU A 109 -6.52 -15.17 -19.83
CA GLU A 109 -6.55 -16.57 -20.22
C GLU A 109 -6.89 -16.73 -21.71
N PRO A 110 -5.99 -16.44 -22.65
CA PRO A 110 -6.28 -16.53 -24.08
C PRO A 110 -6.57 -17.95 -24.57
N THR A 111 -6.22 -18.95 -23.77
CA THR A 111 -6.51 -20.37 -24.04
C THR A 111 -7.83 -20.84 -23.43
N ASN A 112 -8.61 -19.97 -22.83
CA ASN A 112 -9.91 -20.31 -22.28
C ASN A 112 -10.86 -20.78 -23.40
N ARG A 113 -11.45 -21.98 -23.25
CA ARG A 113 -12.27 -22.61 -24.28
C ARG A 113 -13.62 -21.92 -24.50
N HIS A 114 -14.09 -21.17 -23.50
CA HIS A 114 -15.41 -20.52 -23.53
C HIS A 114 -15.29 -19.04 -23.96
N ASP A 115 -14.22 -18.38 -23.58
CA ASP A 115 -13.98 -16.97 -23.88
C ASP A 115 -12.48 -16.69 -23.97
N PRO A 116 -11.91 -16.49 -25.19
CA PRO A 116 -10.50 -16.15 -25.36
C PRO A 116 -10.12 -14.78 -24.79
N ASN A 117 -11.11 -13.95 -24.47
CA ASN A 117 -10.91 -12.65 -23.82
C ASN A 117 -10.99 -12.73 -22.29
N ALA A 118 -11.24 -13.92 -21.72
CA ALA A 118 -11.38 -14.09 -20.29
C ALA A 118 -10.18 -13.52 -19.51
N ILE A 119 -10.50 -12.88 -18.39
CA ILE A 119 -9.52 -12.42 -17.41
C ILE A 119 -9.79 -13.17 -16.10
N ALA A 120 -8.88 -14.06 -15.74
CA ALA A 120 -8.95 -14.85 -14.54
C ALA A 120 -8.49 -14.07 -13.31
N ILE A 121 -9.06 -14.36 -12.16
CA ILE A 121 -8.75 -13.77 -10.87
C ILE A 121 -8.07 -14.84 -10.03
N TYR A 122 -6.85 -14.55 -9.57
CA TYR A 122 -6.07 -15.44 -8.72
C TYR A 122 -5.78 -14.77 -7.38
N ALA A 123 -5.85 -15.54 -6.30
CA ALA A 123 -5.29 -15.15 -5.01
C ALA A 123 -3.75 -15.17 -5.07
N ASP A 124 -3.07 -14.58 -4.07
CA ASP A 124 -1.60 -14.48 -4.03
C ASP A 124 -0.90 -15.85 -4.00
N ASP A 125 -1.54 -16.86 -3.44
CA ASP A 125 -1.07 -18.27 -3.43
C ASP A 125 -1.26 -18.99 -4.78
N GLY A 126 -1.86 -18.30 -5.78
CA GLY A 126 -2.13 -18.83 -7.11
C GLY A 126 -3.46 -19.58 -7.21
N HIS A 127 -4.31 -19.60 -6.18
CA HIS A 127 -5.62 -20.21 -6.25
C HIS A 127 -6.55 -19.43 -7.18
N HIS A 128 -7.28 -20.12 -8.07
CA HIS A 128 -8.20 -19.51 -9.02
C HIS A 128 -9.54 -19.19 -8.36
N LEU A 129 -9.85 -17.93 -8.17
CA LEU A 129 -11.08 -17.48 -7.49
C LEU A 129 -12.29 -17.34 -8.43
N GLY A 130 -12.06 -17.09 -9.71
CA GLY A 130 -13.10 -16.86 -10.71
C GLY A 130 -12.62 -15.99 -11.86
N TYR A 131 -13.54 -15.26 -12.48
CA TYR A 131 -13.26 -14.44 -13.64
C TYR A 131 -13.84 -13.01 -13.47
N VAL A 132 -13.26 -12.06 -14.17
CA VAL A 132 -13.93 -10.80 -14.46
C VAL A 132 -15.17 -11.10 -15.31
N PRO A 133 -16.35 -10.51 -15.03
CA PRO A 133 -17.51 -10.68 -15.87
C PRO A 133 -17.23 -10.31 -17.33
N ALA A 134 -17.72 -11.08 -18.28
CA ALA A 134 -17.40 -10.90 -19.70
C ALA A 134 -17.70 -9.48 -20.21
N PHE A 135 -18.78 -8.85 -19.74
CA PHE A 135 -19.16 -7.48 -20.10
C PHE A 135 -18.26 -6.39 -19.51
N GLU A 136 -17.37 -6.74 -18.56
CA GLU A 136 -16.42 -5.81 -17.92
C GLU A 136 -14.97 -5.99 -18.43
N THR A 137 -14.69 -7.03 -19.20
CA THR A 137 -13.31 -7.31 -19.66
C THR A 137 -12.74 -6.18 -20.51
N ASP A 138 -13.56 -5.54 -21.36
CA ASP A 138 -13.14 -4.41 -22.18
C ASP A 138 -12.84 -3.18 -21.33
N ASN A 139 -13.63 -2.93 -20.27
CA ASN A 139 -13.39 -1.85 -19.32
C ASN A 139 -12.05 -2.03 -18.59
N VAL A 140 -11.74 -3.26 -18.15
CA VAL A 140 -10.45 -3.57 -17.53
C VAL A 140 -9.29 -3.37 -18.51
N ARG A 141 -9.44 -3.78 -19.76
CA ARG A 141 -8.43 -3.58 -20.81
C ARG A 141 -8.23 -2.10 -21.16
N ALA A 142 -9.31 -1.31 -21.14
CA ALA A 142 -9.28 0.13 -21.38
C ALA A 142 -8.46 0.91 -20.34
N LEU A 143 -8.19 0.34 -19.16
CA LEU A 143 -7.28 0.93 -18.18
C LEU A 143 -5.82 0.93 -18.65
N HIS A 144 -5.48 0.15 -19.70
CA HIS A 144 -4.13 -0.02 -20.26
C HIS A 144 -3.05 -0.39 -19.21
N LEU A 145 -3.45 -1.15 -18.19
CA LEU A 145 -2.54 -1.66 -17.18
C LEU A 145 -1.79 -2.89 -17.71
N ARG A 146 -0.58 -3.09 -17.20
CA ARG A 146 0.23 -4.26 -17.54
C ARG A 146 -0.18 -5.45 -16.68
N PHE A 147 -0.53 -6.56 -17.31
CA PHE A 147 -0.78 -7.82 -16.62
C PHE A 147 0.52 -8.49 -16.11
N PRO A 148 0.51 -9.19 -14.96
CA PRO A 148 -0.65 -9.35 -14.06
C PRO A 148 -0.99 -8.04 -13.34
N ILE A 149 -2.28 -7.72 -13.21
CA ILE A 149 -2.76 -6.53 -12.52
C ILE A 149 -3.00 -6.89 -11.05
N PRO A 150 -2.32 -6.26 -10.07
CA PRO A 150 -2.59 -6.49 -8.65
C PRO A 150 -3.96 -5.93 -8.28
N VAL A 151 -4.68 -6.66 -7.42
CA VAL A 151 -6.03 -6.31 -6.97
C VAL A 151 -6.21 -6.60 -5.48
N SER A 152 -7.11 -5.85 -4.84
CA SER A 152 -7.71 -6.25 -3.58
C SER A 152 -8.91 -7.14 -3.86
N VAL A 153 -9.10 -8.18 -3.06
CA VAL A 153 -10.19 -9.14 -3.19
C VAL A 153 -10.97 -9.16 -1.89
N TYR A 154 -12.28 -9.11 -1.99
CA TYR A 154 -13.19 -9.33 -0.87
C TYR A 154 -14.18 -10.42 -1.22
N ILE A 155 -14.32 -11.43 -0.35
CA ILE A 155 -15.26 -12.54 -0.53
C ILE A 155 -16.12 -12.66 0.72
N GLU A 156 -17.42 -12.75 0.51
CA GLU A 156 -18.42 -12.93 1.54
C GLU A 156 -19.11 -14.28 1.38
N GLU A 157 -19.33 -14.95 2.50
CA GLU A 157 -20.14 -16.16 2.58
C GLU A 157 -21.59 -15.76 2.86
N CYS A 158 -22.51 -16.20 2.01
CA CYS A 158 -23.92 -15.90 2.07
C CYS A 158 -24.76 -17.16 2.16
N TYR A 159 -25.99 -17.04 2.66
CA TYR A 159 -26.95 -18.12 2.75
C TYR A 159 -28.26 -17.72 2.09
N GLU A 160 -28.78 -18.59 1.26
CA GLU A 160 -30.10 -18.40 0.65
C GLU A 160 -31.19 -18.60 1.73
N SER A 161 -32.12 -17.63 1.85
CA SER A 161 -33.09 -17.58 2.95
C SER A 161 -34.01 -18.81 3.01
N ASP A 162 -34.40 -19.33 1.85
CA ASP A 162 -35.43 -20.37 1.79
C ASP A 162 -34.86 -21.81 1.90
N THR A 163 -33.64 -22.01 1.41
CA THR A 163 -32.99 -23.31 1.33
C THR A 163 -31.82 -23.48 2.28
N ASN A 164 -31.40 -22.39 2.94
CA ASN A 164 -30.17 -22.32 3.74
C ASN A 164 -28.92 -22.81 2.95
N ARG A 165 -29.00 -22.73 1.61
CA ARG A 165 -27.89 -23.09 0.75
C ARG A 165 -26.79 -22.05 0.82
N ARG A 166 -25.59 -22.51 1.12
CA ARG A 166 -24.39 -21.66 1.16
C ARG A 166 -23.93 -21.29 -0.25
N PHE A 167 -23.59 -20.02 -0.45
CA PHE A 167 -22.95 -19.51 -1.66
C PHE A 167 -21.98 -18.38 -1.30
N PHE A 168 -21.13 -18.00 -2.27
CA PHE A 168 -20.14 -16.95 -2.09
C PHE A 168 -20.40 -15.81 -3.07
N VAL A 169 -20.22 -14.60 -2.58
CA VAL A 169 -20.17 -13.38 -3.39
C VAL A 169 -18.78 -12.79 -3.24
N GLY A 170 -18.17 -12.41 -4.35
CA GLY A 170 -16.83 -11.83 -4.31
C GLY A 170 -16.72 -10.59 -5.17
N GLN A 171 -15.85 -9.68 -4.75
CA GLN A 171 -15.50 -8.46 -5.45
C GLN A 171 -14.00 -8.31 -5.56
N VAL A 172 -13.55 -7.73 -6.67
CA VAL A 172 -12.16 -7.31 -6.85
C VAL A 172 -12.09 -5.81 -7.09
N THR A 173 -11.10 -5.17 -6.51
CA THR A 173 -10.85 -3.75 -6.67
C THR A 173 -9.48 -3.53 -7.30
N ILE A 174 -9.48 -2.90 -8.47
CA ILE A 174 -8.30 -2.48 -9.22
C ILE A 174 -7.98 -1.05 -8.81
N LYS A 175 -6.75 -0.79 -8.37
CA LYS A 175 -6.24 0.54 -8.11
C LYS A 175 -5.41 1.00 -9.32
N TYR A 176 -5.73 2.16 -9.91
CA TYR A 176 -5.03 2.68 -11.08
C TYR A 176 -4.86 4.20 -11.04
N LYS A 177 -3.95 4.73 -11.87
CA LYS A 177 -3.79 6.17 -12.04
C LYS A 177 -4.76 6.67 -13.10
N LYS A 178 -5.45 7.78 -12.81
CA LYS A 178 -6.20 8.53 -13.82
C LYS A 178 -5.24 8.99 -14.93
N LYS A 179 -5.70 8.90 -16.16
CA LYS A 179 -4.99 9.48 -17.31
C LYS A 179 -5.38 10.93 -17.50
#